data_156f9c80132c9b3cb892fa5c4cc32f58
#
_entry.id   156f9c80132c9b3cb892fa5c4cc32f58
#
_cell.length_a   1.000
_cell.length_b   1.000
_cell.length_c   1.000
_cell.angle_alpha   90.00
_cell.angle_beta   90.00
_cell.angle_gamma   90.00
#
_symmetry.space_group_name_H-M   'P 1'
#
loop_
_entity.id
_entity.type
_entity.pdbx_description
1 polymer ?
#
loop_
_entity_poly.entity_id
_entity_poly.type
_entity_poly.pdbx_seq_one_letter_code
_entity_poly.pdbx_strand_id
1 'polypeptide(L)'
;MSTAVTPTVDPDLAKAQEYAAKLLLLSEGSVDKHFDPFEDIDWDNPDFAADAGEDRWILPVSADTLGRHSWYQALPTETKIAVGKYRQSNIAKVGLQFESILISGMVIHNFGLPNGSPEFRYCSHEMIEEHNHTLMFQEMVNRIGLDVPGMGPLVSKFKYLGAPVAARFPNLFFMAVLAGEEPIDHIQKQILRSGEEVHPIMRGVMAIHVAEEARHISFAHEFLKNHVPQTKTGQKFVLSLAMPIVMWILGRAIVTPPRSFFEKFDIPEKVRKELFYGSEEAKQTFSDYFCDVRTLAKDIGLINPASKAVWKLLRIDGHTTRYRSEPRRAASKVA
;
A
#
# COMPACT_ATOMS: atom_id res chain seq x y z
N MET A 1 -11.64 -56.63 -17.72
CA MET A 1 -10.76 -55.55 -17.25
C MET A 1 -11.55 -54.27 -17.37
N SER A 2 -12.07 -53.77 -16.23
CA SER A 2 -12.80 -52.50 -16.19
C SER A 2 -11.76 -51.38 -16.04
N THR A 3 -11.59 -50.57 -17.07
CA THR A 3 -10.77 -49.36 -17.02
C THR A 3 -11.54 -48.33 -16.18
N ALA A 4 -11.11 -48.10 -14.94
CA ALA A 4 -11.59 -47.04 -14.13
C ALA A 4 -11.21 -45.70 -14.82
N VAL A 5 -12.20 -45.04 -15.41
CA VAL A 5 -12.05 -43.68 -15.91
C VAL A 5 -11.96 -42.76 -14.67
N THR A 6 -10.76 -42.26 -14.37
CA THR A 6 -10.57 -41.22 -13.39
C THR A 6 -11.35 -39.98 -13.90
N PRO A 7 -12.32 -39.43 -13.13
CA PRO A 7 -13.04 -38.25 -13.58
C PRO A 7 -12.05 -37.08 -13.70
N THR A 8 -11.87 -36.56 -14.91
CA THR A 8 -11.13 -35.32 -15.14
C THR A 8 -11.93 -34.19 -14.56
N VAL A 9 -11.44 -33.58 -13.47
CA VAL A 9 -12.04 -32.38 -12.90
C VAL A 9 -11.96 -31.27 -13.94
N ASP A 10 -13.07 -30.57 -14.16
CA ASP A 10 -13.11 -29.42 -15.04
C ASP A 10 -12.08 -28.38 -14.55
N PRO A 11 -11.11 -27.94 -15.38
CA PRO A 11 -10.07 -27.00 -14.97
C PRO A 11 -10.61 -25.66 -14.46
N ASP A 12 -11.76 -25.19 -14.97
CA ASP A 12 -12.36 -23.94 -14.53
C ASP A 12 -13.02 -24.10 -13.16
N LEU A 13 -13.64 -25.26 -12.91
CA LEU A 13 -14.19 -25.59 -11.59
C LEU A 13 -13.06 -25.73 -10.55
N ALA A 14 -11.95 -26.35 -10.90
CA ALA A 14 -10.80 -26.49 -10.01
C ALA A 14 -10.23 -25.13 -9.59
N LYS A 15 -10.07 -24.20 -10.54
CA LYS A 15 -9.61 -22.83 -10.26
C LYS A 15 -10.58 -22.06 -9.36
N ALA A 16 -11.90 -22.19 -9.62
CA ALA A 16 -12.91 -21.55 -8.79
C ALA A 16 -12.88 -22.07 -7.35
N GLN A 17 -12.67 -23.40 -7.17
CA GLN A 17 -12.53 -24.01 -5.85
C GLN A 17 -11.25 -23.57 -5.15
N GLU A 18 -10.12 -23.48 -5.86
CA GLU A 18 -8.86 -22.99 -5.31
C GLU A 18 -8.99 -21.54 -4.84
N TYR A 19 -9.59 -20.68 -5.66
CA TYR A 19 -9.86 -19.29 -5.29
C TYR A 19 -10.76 -19.18 -4.04
N ALA A 20 -11.87 -19.93 -4.01
CA ALA A 20 -12.77 -19.96 -2.86
C ALA A 20 -12.06 -20.44 -1.58
N ALA A 21 -11.25 -21.50 -1.67
CA ALA A 21 -10.47 -22.00 -0.54
C ALA A 21 -9.46 -20.97 -0.03
N LYS A 22 -8.82 -20.22 -0.94
CA LYS A 22 -7.91 -19.14 -0.59
C LYS A 22 -8.61 -18.02 0.19
N LEU A 23 -9.79 -17.59 -0.27
CA LEU A 23 -10.58 -16.55 0.40
C LEU A 23 -11.11 -17.01 1.77
N LEU A 24 -11.44 -18.29 1.90
CA LEU A 24 -11.82 -18.86 3.19
C LEU A 24 -10.65 -18.80 4.17
N LEU A 25 -9.46 -19.22 3.75
CA LEU A 25 -8.24 -19.14 4.57
C LEU A 25 -7.93 -17.70 5.01
N LEU A 26 -8.07 -16.71 4.12
CA LEU A 26 -7.89 -15.30 4.48
C LEU A 26 -8.95 -14.85 5.50
N SER A 27 -10.22 -15.26 5.32
CA SER A 27 -11.31 -14.96 6.25
C SER A 27 -11.11 -15.58 7.62
N GLU A 28 -10.58 -16.81 7.69
CA GLU A 28 -10.22 -17.47 8.95
C GLU A 28 -9.07 -16.72 9.63
N GLY A 29 -8.07 -16.29 8.86
CA GLY A 29 -6.99 -15.46 9.38
C GLY A 29 -7.44 -14.13 9.98
N SER A 30 -8.48 -13.50 9.43
CA SER A 30 -9.08 -12.28 9.99
C SER A 30 -9.86 -12.54 11.28
N VAL A 31 -10.42 -13.74 11.46
CA VAL A 31 -11.09 -14.14 12.72
C VAL A 31 -10.06 -14.49 13.78
N ASP A 32 -9.04 -15.27 13.41
CA ASP A 32 -8.04 -15.78 14.36
C ASP A 32 -7.09 -14.68 14.86
N LYS A 33 -6.83 -13.69 14.05
CA LYS A 33 -5.91 -12.58 14.36
C LYS A 33 -6.44 -11.26 13.82
N HIS A 34 -7.11 -10.54 14.66
CA HIS A 34 -7.58 -9.18 14.43
C HIS A 34 -7.11 -8.26 15.56
N PHE A 35 -7.12 -6.97 15.30
CA PHE A 35 -6.71 -5.97 16.26
C PHE A 35 -7.80 -4.93 16.45
N ASP A 36 -7.99 -4.49 17.71
CA ASP A 36 -8.76 -3.30 18.02
C ASP A 36 -7.79 -2.16 18.40
N PRO A 37 -7.86 -0.99 17.73
CA PRO A 37 -6.90 0.09 17.95
C PRO A 37 -6.93 0.66 19.36
N PHE A 38 -7.98 0.45 20.14
CA PHE A 38 -8.11 0.96 21.51
C PHE A 38 -7.87 -0.12 22.57
N GLU A 39 -7.81 -1.40 22.20
CA GLU A 39 -7.42 -2.50 23.08
C GLU A 39 -5.95 -2.88 22.89
N ASP A 40 -5.46 -2.89 21.65
CA ASP A 40 -4.12 -3.38 21.30
C ASP A 40 -3.03 -2.30 21.30
N ILE A 41 -3.40 -1.02 21.36
CA ILE A 41 -2.47 0.11 21.54
C ILE A 41 -2.79 0.81 22.86
N ASP A 42 -1.85 0.79 23.80
CA ASP A 42 -1.95 1.49 25.09
C ASP A 42 -1.68 2.99 24.90
N TRP A 43 -2.66 3.70 24.32
CA TRP A 43 -2.58 5.12 24.01
C TRP A 43 -2.29 6.02 25.22
N ASP A 44 -2.68 5.59 26.41
CA ASP A 44 -2.52 6.36 27.66
C ASP A 44 -1.20 6.06 28.39
N ASN A 45 -0.39 5.14 27.85
CA ASN A 45 0.95 4.89 28.34
C ASN A 45 1.81 6.16 28.23
N PRO A 46 2.51 6.57 29.30
CA PRO A 46 3.38 7.75 29.25
C PRO A 46 4.41 7.74 28.12
N ASP A 47 4.89 6.56 27.68
CA ASP A 47 5.83 6.43 26.58
C ASP A 47 5.20 6.76 25.22
N PHE A 48 3.86 6.79 25.14
CA PHE A 48 3.09 7.19 23.95
C PHE A 48 2.77 8.70 23.93
N ALA A 49 3.17 9.46 24.93
CA ALA A 49 3.00 10.91 24.92
C ALA A 49 3.79 11.55 23.77
N ALA A 50 3.09 12.30 22.92
CA ALA A 50 3.70 12.94 21.76
C ALA A 50 4.33 14.30 22.10
N ASP A 51 5.15 14.36 23.16
CA ASP A 51 5.74 15.61 23.66
C ASP A 51 6.69 16.25 22.64
N ALA A 52 6.76 17.58 22.70
CA ALA A 52 7.76 18.34 21.97
C ALA A 52 9.16 17.97 22.50
N GLY A 53 10.15 17.85 21.61
CA GLY A 53 11.51 17.52 21.98
C GLY A 53 11.81 16.02 22.11
N GLU A 54 10.89 15.15 21.69
CA GLU A 54 11.09 13.71 21.68
C GLU A 54 11.91 13.26 20.45
N ASP A 55 13.16 12.84 20.67
CA ASP A 55 14.12 12.49 19.61
C ASP A 55 13.67 11.30 18.74
N ARG A 56 12.78 10.43 19.26
CA ARG A 56 12.24 9.28 18.52
C ARG A 56 11.34 9.68 17.34
N TRP A 57 10.99 10.96 17.21
CA TRP A 57 10.34 11.50 15.99
C TRP A 57 11.31 11.82 14.86
N ILE A 58 12.62 11.83 15.10
CA ILE A 58 13.61 12.05 14.05
C ILE A 58 13.49 10.90 13.03
N LEU A 59 13.43 11.29 11.75
CA LEU A 59 13.24 10.33 10.67
C LEU A 59 14.45 9.37 10.58
N PRO A 60 14.21 8.04 10.53
CA PRO A 60 15.27 7.04 10.53
C PRO A 60 16.12 7.15 9.25
N VAL A 61 17.44 7.17 9.40
CA VAL A 61 18.40 7.35 8.30
C VAL A 61 18.36 6.16 7.33
N SER A 62 18.20 4.96 7.84
CA SER A 62 18.21 3.75 7.01
C SER A 62 16.90 3.53 6.25
N ALA A 63 15.78 4.04 6.76
CA ALA A 63 14.45 3.72 6.25
C ALA A 63 13.74 4.89 5.55
N ASP A 64 14.03 6.14 5.91
CA ASP A 64 13.39 7.29 5.30
C ASP A 64 14.34 8.05 4.36
N THR A 65 13.90 8.32 3.14
CA THR A 65 14.71 9.03 2.12
C THR A 65 15.01 10.46 2.52
N LEU A 66 14.06 11.16 3.18
CA LEU A 66 14.31 12.49 3.71
C LEU A 66 15.21 12.41 4.95
N GLY A 67 14.99 11.41 5.81
CA GLY A 67 15.81 11.15 6.99
C GLY A 67 17.30 11.04 6.67
N ARG A 68 17.68 10.35 5.58
CA ARG A 68 19.08 10.21 5.14
C ARG A 68 19.63 11.40 4.34
N HIS A 69 18.80 12.34 3.91
CA HIS A 69 19.22 13.44 3.05
C HIS A 69 20.09 14.44 3.82
N SER A 70 21.21 14.89 3.23
CA SER A 70 22.16 15.80 3.86
C SER A 70 21.55 17.10 4.34
N TRP A 71 20.57 17.65 3.62
CA TRP A 71 19.80 18.82 4.03
C TRP A 71 19.12 18.58 5.37
N TYR A 72 18.39 17.46 5.53
CA TYR A 72 17.70 17.14 6.78
C TYR A 72 18.69 16.89 7.92
N GLN A 73 19.78 16.18 7.64
CA GLN A 73 20.81 15.90 8.64
C GLN A 73 21.51 17.16 9.16
N ALA A 74 21.59 18.22 8.36
CA ALA A 74 22.16 19.51 8.76
C ALA A 74 21.20 20.38 9.59
N LEU A 75 19.91 20.02 9.74
CA LEU A 75 18.94 20.78 10.52
C LEU A 75 19.21 20.69 12.03
N PRO A 76 18.83 21.71 12.82
CA PRO A 76 18.77 21.61 14.27
C PRO A 76 17.86 20.46 14.72
N THR A 77 18.15 19.83 15.86
CA THR A 77 17.39 18.71 16.40
C THR A 77 15.90 19.01 16.53
N GLU A 78 15.53 20.17 17.08
CA GLU A 78 14.13 20.61 17.21
C GLU A 78 13.40 20.65 15.85
N THR A 79 14.09 21.12 14.80
CA THR A 79 13.52 21.17 13.45
C THR A 79 13.37 19.76 12.87
N LYS A 80 14.33 18.85 13.10
CA LYS A 80 14.23 17.45 12.69
C LYS A 80 13.01 16.77 13.31
N ILE A 81 12.79 16.99 14.62
CA ILE A 81 11.63 16.49 15.37
C ILE A 81 10.33 17.04 14.76
N ALA A 82 10.25 18.35 14.54
CA ALA A 82 9.06 18.99 13.96
C ALA A 82 8.74 18.46 12.55
N VAL A 83 9.75 18.31 11.71
CA VAL A 83 9.62 17.73 10.37
C VAL A 83 9.14 16.27 10.45
N GLY A 84 9.72 15.49 11.35
CA GLY A 84 9.36 14.08 11.56
C GLY A 84 7.92 13.94 12.05
N LYS A 85 7.53 14.65 13.09
CA LYS A 85 6.14 14.68 13.59
C LYS A 85 5.14 15.01 12.48
N TYR A 86 5.38 16.09 11.73
CA TYR A 86 4.49 16.49 10.65
C TYR A 86 4.42 15.43 9.54
N ARG A 87 5.58 14.91 9.13
CA ARG A 87 5.64 13.88 8.06
C ARG A 87 4.88 12.63 8.44
N GLN A 88 5.06 12.12 9.66
CA GLN A 88 4.40 10.91 10.13
C GLN A 88 2.89 11.10 10.33
N SER A 89 2.49 12.23 10.90
CA SER A 89 1.07 12.62 11.00
C SER A 89 0.42 12.69 9.62
N ASN A 90 1.12 13.30 8.64
CA ASN A 90 0.56 13.43 7.30
C ASN A 90 0.48 12.08 6.58
N ILE A 91 1.44 11.17 6.79
CA ILE A 91 1.38 9.80 6.25
C ILE A 91 0.17 9.04 6.83
N ALA A 92 -0.04 9.10 8.15
CA ALA A 92 -1.22 8.51 8.78
C ALA A 92 -2.52 9.10 8.22
N LYS A 93 -2.57 10.43 8.00
CA LYS A 93 -3.74 11.07 7.38
C LYS A 93 -3.96 10.66 5.93
N VAL A 94 -2.89 10.42 5.17
CA VAL A 94 -2.96 9.86 3.80
C VAL A 94 -3.54 8.46 3.83
N GLY A 95 -3.06 7.58 4.72
CA GLY A 95 -3.58 6.22 4.92
C GLY A 95 -5.07 6.26 5.19
N LEU A 96 -5.50 6.96 6.24
CA LEU A 96 -6.92 7.13 6.60
C LEU A 96 -7.79 7.55 5.40
N GLN A 97 -7.32 8.51 4.60
CA GLN A 97 -8.08 8.99 3.44
C GLN A 97 -8.13 7.97 2.31
N PHE A 98 -7.04 7.23 2.10
CA PHE A 98 -6.97 6.17 1.10
C PHE A 98 -7.90 5.00 1.47
N GLU A 99 -7.83 4.50 2.70
CA GLU A 99 -8.68 3.41 3.20
C GLU A 99 -10.16 3.79 3.20
N SER A 100 -10.50 5.04 3.52
CA SER A 100 -11.88 5.51 3.40
C SER A 100 -12.41 5.41 1.95
N ILE A 101 -11.56 5.65 0.95
CA ILE A 101 -11.91 5.48 -0.47
C ILE A 101 -12.03 3.99 -0.79
N LEU A 102 -11.11 3.16 -0.31
CA LEU A 102 -11.10 1.72 -0.46
C LEU A 102 -12.38 1.10 0.10
N ILE A 103 -12.72 1.39 1.36
CA ILE A 103 -13.94 0.91 2.03
C ILE A 103 -15.18 1.28 1.20
N SER A 104 -15.28 2.53 0.73
CA SER A 104 -16.43 2.96 -0.08
C SER A 104 -16.56 2.15 -1.38
N GLY A 105 -15.47 1.80 -2.00
CA GLY A 105 -15.43 0.95 -3.20
C GLY A 105 -15.80 -0.50 -2.89
N MET A 106 -15.29 -1.06 -1.81
CA MET A 106 -15.58 -2.43 -1.38
C MET A 106 -17.05 -2.63 -0.99
N VAL A 107 -17.65 -1.65 -0.31
CA VAL A 107 -19.09 -1.68 -0.01
C VAL A 107 -19.91 -1.82 -1.30
N ILE A 108 -19.60 -1.03 -2.32
CA ILE A 108 -20.31 -1.10 -3.61
C ILE A 108 -19.97 -2.39 -4.37
N HIS A 109 -18.73 -2.88 -4.31
CA HIS A 109 -18.36 -4.17 -4.88
C HIS A 109 -19.17 -5.31 -4.24
N ASN A 110 -19.20 -5.37 -2.91
CA ASN A 110 -19.93 -6.38 -2.16
C ASN A 110 -21.43 -6.38 -2.47
N PHE A 111 -22.02 -5.20 -2.66
CA PHE A 111 -23.44 -5.08 -2.98
C PHE A 111 -23.82 -5.83 -4.27
N GLY A 112 -22.90 -5.95 -5.23
CA GLY A 112 -23.11 -6.64 -6.49
C GLY A 112 -22.81 -8.15 -6.47
N LEU A 113 -22.30 -8.71 -5.37
CA LEU A 113 -21.89 -10.11 -5.31
C LEU A 113 -23.09 -11.05 -5.14
N PRO A 114 -23.07 -12.24 -5.77
CA PRO A 114 -24.12 -13.24 -5.62
C PRO A 114 -24.11 -13.87 -4.23
N ASN A 115 -25.26 -14.43 -3.82
CA ASN A 115 -25.38 -15.18 -2.58
C ASN A 115 -24.38 -16.35 -2.55
N GLY A 116 -23.73 -16.54 -1.40
CA GLY A 116 -22.73 -17.60 -1.22
C GLY A 116 -21.35 -17.29 -1.81
N SER A 117 -21.15 -16.09 -2.36
CA SER A 117 -19.82 -15.67 -2.81
C SER A 117 -18.81 -15.65 -1.66
N PRO A 118 -17.66 -16.34 -1.77
CA PRO A 118 -16.61 -16.27 -0.77
C PRO A 118 -15.98 -14.87 -0.70
N GLU A 119 -16.04 -14.08 -1.77
CA GLU A 119 -15.57 -12.70 -1.81
C GLU A 119 -16.34 -11.83 -0.84
N PHE A 120 -17.68 -11.99 -0.73
CA PHE A 120 -18.50 -11.21 0.17
C PHE A 120 -18.02 -11.31 1.62
N ARG A 121 -17.72 -12.54 2.06
CA ARG A 121 -17.24 -12.79 3.43
C ARG A 121 -15.88 -12.11 3.66
N TYR A 122 -14.91 -12.34 2.76
CA TYR A 122 -13.57 -11.78 2.95
C TYR A 122 -13.57 -10.26 2.84
N CYS A 123 -14.20 -9.67 1.82
CA CYS A 123 -14.32 -8.21 1.72
C CYS A 123 -14.98 -7.58 2.96
N SER A 124 -15.93 -8.29 3.61
CA SER A 124 -16.55 -7.78 4.83
C SER A 124 -15.59 -7.79 6.01
N HIS A 125 -14.73 -8.82 6.15
CA HIS A 125 -13.65 -8.83 7.14
C HIS A 125 -12.63 -7.72 6.88
N GLU A 126 -12.14 -7.60 5.65
CA GLU A 126 -11.19 -6.54 5.26
C GLU A 126 -11.75 -5.15 5.57
N MET A 127 -13.02 -4.86 5.24
CA MET A 127 -13.62 -3.57 5.57
C MET A 127 -13.68 -3.28 7.07
N ILE A 128 -13.81 -4.30 7.94
CA ILE A 128 -13.75 -4.13 9.39
C ILE A 128 -12.33 -3.75 9.82
N GLU A 129 -11.33 -4.47 9.32
CA GLU A 129 -9.92 -4.20 9.60
C GLU A 129 -9.53 -2.80 9.10
N GLU A 130 -9.94 -2.42 7.90
CA GLU A 130 -9.71 -1.08 7.34
C GLU A 130 -10.38 0.05 8.15
N HIS A 131 -11.58 -0.20 8.71
CA HIS A 131 -12.19 0.77 9.62
C HIS A 131 -11.37 0.94 10.91
N ASN A 132 -10.82 -0.13 11.45
CA ASN A 132 -9.92 -0.09 12.60
C ASN A 132 -8.63 0.68 12.26
N HIS A 133 -8.06 0.49 11.06
CA HIS A 133 -6.93 1.29 10.59
C HIS A 133 -7.28 2.79 10.52
N THR A 134 -8.45 3.16 9.98
CA THR A 134 -8.85 4.58 9.95
C THR A 134 -8.98 5.18 11.34
N LEU A 135 -9.52 4.45 12.31
CA LEU A 135 -9.57 4.87 13.72
C LEU A 135 -8.17 5.04 14.31
N MET A 136 -7.31 4.06 14.11
CA MET A 136 -5.91 4.07 14.58
C MET A 136 -5.11 5.23 14.02
N PHE A 137 -5.21 5.48 12.71
CA PHE A 137 -4.53 6.60 12.07
C PHE A 137 -5.07 7.96 12.53
N GLN A 138 -6.38 8.07 12.72
CA GLN A 138 -6.96 9.31 13.23
C GLN A 138 -6.52 9.56 14.67
N GLU A 139 -6.50 8.53 15.53
CA GLU A 139 -6.04 8.68 16.91
C GLU A 139 -4.55 9.07 16.97
N MET A 140 -3.70 8.48 16.13
CA MET A 140 -2.31 8.91 16.01
C MET A 140 -2.20 10.40 15.66
N VAL A 141 -2.96 10.89 14.69
CA VAL A 141 -2.95 12.31 14.30
C VAL A 141 -3.46 13.20 15.45
N ASN A 142 -4.52 12.77 16.15
CA ASN A 142 -5.08 13.48 17.30
C ASN A 142 -4.05 13.64 18.42
N ARG A 143 -3.35 12.55 18.79
CA ARG A 143 -2.34 12.52 19.84
C ARG A 143 -1.11 13.38 19.53
N ILE A 144 -0.69 13.40 18.26
CA ILE A 144 0.40 14.27 17.83
C ILE A 144 -0.02 15.74 17.81
N GLY A 145 -1.31 16.03 17.63
CA GLY A 145 -1.89 17.38 17.74
C GLY A 145 -1.55 18.30 16.56
N LEU A 146 -1.21 17.77 15.40
CA LEU A 146 -0.88 18.55 14.21
C LEU A 146 -2.04 18.55 13.20
N ASP A 147 -2.37 19.74 12.70
CA ASP A 147 -3.27 19.86 11.56
C ASP A 147 -2.52 19.57 10.25
N VAL A 148 -2.81 18.41 9.67
CA VAL A 148 -2.17 17.92 8.44
C VAL A 148 -3.22 17.63 7.37
N PRO A 149 -2.97 18.00 6.08
CA PRO A 149 -3.96 17.87 5.02
C PRO A 149 -4.16 16.43 4.54
N GLY A 150 -3.18 15.55 4.72
CA GLY A 150 -3.17 14.23 4.11
C GLY A 150 -2.82 14.29 2.63
N MET A 151 -3.66 13.71 1.78
CA MET A 151 -3.46 13.67 0.32
C MET A 151 -3.48 15.07 -0.29
N GLY A 152 -2.69 15.23 -1.36
CA GLY A 152 -2.66 16.47 -2.13
C GLY A 152 -4.03 16.82 -2.75
N PRO A 153 -4.27 18.11 -3.06
CA PRO A 153 -5.60 18.61 -3.45
C PRO A 153 -6.14 17.98 -4.74
N LEU A 154 -5.27 17.52 -5.63
CA LEU A 154 -5.70 16.84 -6.86
C LEU A 154 -6.38 15.51 -6.55
N VAL A 155 -5.74 14.66 -5.72
CA VAL A 155 -6.30 13.35 -5.35
C VAL A 155 -7.55 13.52 -4.52
N SER A 156 -7.56 14.49 -3.61
CA SER A 156 -8.73 14.82 -2.79
C SER A 156 -9.97 15.19 -3.63
N LYS A 157 -9.80 15.74 -4.84
CA LYS A 157 -10.93 15.99 -5.77
C LYS A 157 -11.53 14.71 -6.35
N PHE A 158 -10.73 13.67 -6.51
CA PHE A 158 -11.16 12.39 -7.12
C PHE A 158 -11.59 11.33 -6.11
N LYS A 159 -11.58 11.62 -4.81
CA LYS A 159 -11.96 10.67 -3.75
C LYS A 159 -13.36 10.05 -3.93
N TYR A 160 -14.28 10.78 -4.55
CA TYR A 160 -15.63 10.28 -4.80
C TYR A 160 -15.74 9.30 -5.98
N LEU A 161 -14.66 9.07 -6.73
CA LEU A 161 -14.67 8.13 -7.86
C LEU A 161 -14.41 6.66 -7.43
N GLY A 162 -13.94 6.42 -6.19
CA GLY A 162 -13.64 5.06 -5.71
C GLY A 162 -14.83 4.11 -5.90
N ALA A 163 -15.98 4.46 -5.35
CA ALA A 163 -17.18 3.64 -5.43
C ALA A 163 -17.67 3.37 -6.87
N PRO A 164 -17.87 4.36 -7.77
CA PRO A 164 -18.29 4.08 -9.14
C PRO A 164 -17.23 3.32 -9.95
N VAL A 165 -15.94 3.50 -9.69
CA VAL A 165 -14.89 2.69 -10.32
C VAL A 165 -14.96 1.24 -9.87
N ALA A 166 -15.14 0.98 -8.57
CA ALA A 166 -15.32 -0.36 -8.04
C ALA A 166 -16.54 -1.06 -8.65
N ALA A 167 -17.68 -0.37 -8.74
CA ALA A 167 -18.91 -0.91 -9.30
C ALA A 167 -18.80 -1.28 -10.79
N ARG A 168 -18.09 -0.45 -11.57
CA ARG A 168 -18.08 -0.62 -13.04
C ARG A 168 -16.83 -1.34 -13.55
N PHE A 169 -15.72 -1.23 -12.84
CA PHE A 169 -14.40 -1.70 -13.26
C PHE A 169 -13.65 -2.33 -12.09
N PRO A 170 -14.13 -3.47 -11.52
CA PRO A 170 -13.54 -4.05 -10.31
C PRO A 170 -12.04 -4.39 -10.48
N ASN A 171 -11.61 -4.89 -11.65
CA ASN A 171 -10.19 -5.12 -11.89
C ASN A 171 -9.33 -3.85 -11.78
N LEU A 172 -9.84 -2.70 -12.25
CA LEU A 172 -9.15 -1.43 -12.14
C LEU A 172 -9.14 -0.94 -10.68
N PHE A 173 -10.23 -1.17 -9.95
CA PHE A 173 -10.34 -0.85 -8.53
C PHE A 173 -9.29 -1.62 -7.71
N PHE A 174 -9.19 -2.95 -7.84
CA PHE A 174 -8.19 -3.72 -7.12
C PHE A 174 -6.75 -3.44 -7.58
N MET A 175 -6.53 -3.01 -8.83
CA MET A 175 -5.24 -2.42 -9.21
C MET A 175 -4.95 -1.13 -8.44
N ALA A 176 -5.95 -0.27 -8.23
CA ALA A 176 -5.80 0.95 -7.47
C ALA A 176 -5.54 0.69 -5.98
N VAL A 177 -6.15 -0.35 -5.41
CA VAL A 177 -5.85 -0.84 -4.06
C VAL A 177 -4.36 -1.17 -3.95
N LEU A 178 -3.82 -2.03 -4.82
CA LEU A 178 -2.39 -2.38 -4.83
C LEU A 178 -1.47 -1.17 -5.05
N ALA A 179 -1.92 -0.17 -5.79
CA ALA A 179 -1.12 1.04 -6.01
C ALA A 179 -0.95 1.88 -4.73
N GLY A 180 -1.84 1.72 -3.76
CA GLY A 180 -1.77 2.34 -2.45
C GLY A 180 -1.05 1.48 -1.43
N GLU A 181 -1.52 0.26 -1.26
CA GLU A 181 -1.07 -0.64 -0.19
C GLU A 181 0.39 -1.09 -0.36
N GLU A 182 0.81 -1.47 -1.56
CA GLU A 182 2.18 -1.94 -1.78
C GLU A 182 3.26 -0.92 -1.37
N PRO A 183 3.19 0.38 -1.74
CA PRO A 183 4.16 1.36 -1.29
C PRO A 183 4.16 1.59 0.23
N ILE A 184 2.98 1.63 0.86
CA ILE A 184 2.85 1.84 2.30
C ILE A 184 3.43 0.66 3.06
N ASP A 185 3.05 -0.55 2.71
CA ASP A 185 3.56 -1.79 3.30
C ASP A 185 5.09 -1.89 3.20
N HIS A 186 5.65 -1.58 2.03
CA HIS A 186 7.10 -1.54 1.82
C HIS A 186 7.80 -0.53 2.73
N ILE A 187 7.27 0.69 2.86
CA ILE A 187 7.84 1.75 3.71
C ILE A 187 7.78 1.34 5.18
N GLN A 188 6.62 0.89 5.65
CA GLN A 188 6.41 0.52 7.05
C GLN A 188 7.27 -0.69 7.44
N LYS A 189 7.34 -1.73 6.61
CA LYS A 189 8.24 -2.88 6.82
C LYS A 189 9.70 -2.47 6.86
N GLN A 190 10.12 -1.52 6.04
CA GLN A 190 11.48 -1.00 6.06
C GLN A 190 11.78 -0.29 7.38
N ILE A 191 10.86 0.54 7.87
CA ILE A 191 11.01 1.24 9.17
C ILE A 191 11.07 0.23 10.31
N LEU A 192 10.13 -0.71 10.38
CA LEU A 192 10.08 -1.72 11.45
C LEU A 192 11.33 -2.63 11.47
N ARG A 193 11.94 -2.89 10.31
CA ARG A 193 13.14 -3.73 10.16
C ARG A 193 14.45 -2.96 10.28
N SER A 194 14.42 -1.65 10.33
CA SER A 194 15.63 -0.81 10.36
C SER A 194 16.49 -1.03 11.59
N GLY A 195 15.87 -1.45 12.69
CA GLY A 195 16.51 -1.50 14.01
C GLY A 195 16.70 -0.13 14.65
N GLU A 196 16.34 0.95 13.97
CA GLU A 196 16.37 2.30 14.53
C GLU A 196 15.18 2.51 15.47
N GLU A 197 15.42 3.29 16.53
CA GLU A 197 14.35 3.63 17.46
C GLU A 197 13.41 4.64 16.81
N VAL A 198 12.12 4.31 16.82
CA VAL A 198 11.03 5.18 16.36
C VAL A 198 10.02 5.34 17.47
N HIS A 199 9.27 6.43 17.45
CA HIS A 199 8.30 6.73 18.50
C HIS A 199 7.31 5.56 18.68
N PRO A 200 6.96 5.16 19.93
CA PRO A 200 6.10 4.00 20.23
C PRO A 200 4.75 4.05 19.51
N ILE A 201 4.13 5.22 19.38
CA ILE A 201 2.89 5.41 18.59
C ILE A 201 3.11 4.91 17.16
N MET A 202 4.18 5.34 16.48
CA MET A 202 4.49 4.91 15.12
C MET A 202 4.71 3.41 15.05
N ARG A 203 5.48 2.87 16.00
CA ARG A 203 5.80 1.43 16.04
C ARG A 203 4.53 0.60 16.22
N GLY A 204 3.65 0.97 17.15
CA GLY A 204 2.39 0.29 17.41
C GLY A 204 1.46 0.31 16.19
N VAL A 205 1.23 1.49 15.65
CA VAL A 205 0.37 1.70 14.47
C VAL A 205 0.90 0.91 13.26
N MET A 206 2.20 1.01 12.95
CA MET A 206 2.78 0.30 11.80
C MET A 206 2.79 -1.21 12.01
N ALA A 207 2.95 -1.70 13.24
CA ALA A 207 3.01 -3.14 13.51
C ALA A 207 1.65 -3.80 13.28
N ILE A 208 0.57 -3.17 13.72
CA ILE A 208 -0.81 -3.64 13.48
C ILE A 208 -1.11 -3.58 11.97
N HIS A 209 -0.95 -2.43 11.36
CA HIS A 209 -1.22 -2.24 9.95
C HIS A 209 -0.50 -3.28 9.07
N VAL A 210 0.83 -3.43 9.20
CA VAL A 210 1.60 -4.42 8.43
C VAL A 210 1.12 -5.86 8.67
N ALA A 211 0.66 -6.18 9.87
CA ALA A 211 0.19 -7.52 10.19
C ALA A 211 -1.10 -7.87 9.44
N GLU A 212 -2.01 -6.92 9.29
CA GLU A 212 -3.29 -7.08 8.59
C GLU A 212 -3.17 -6.89 7.09
N GLU A 213 -2.39 -5.90 6.61
CA GLU A 213 -2.13 -5.64 5.20
C GLU A 213 -1.62 -6.85 4.42
N ALA A 214 -0.93 -7.76 5.06
CA ALA A 214 -0.50 -8.99 4.42
C ALA A 214 -1.67 -9.81 3.85
N ARG A 215 -2.87 -9.74 4.46
CA ARG A 215 -4.10 -10.37 3.97
C ARG A 215 -4.75 -9.55 2.87
N HIS A 216 -4.88 -8.24 3.05
CA HIS A 216 -5.50 -7.30 2.11
C HIS A 216 -4.79 -7.32 0.75
N ILE A 217 -3.47 -7.15 0.74
CA ILE A 217 -2.64 -7.25 -0.46
C ILE A 217 -2.77 -8.65 -1.09
N SER A 218 -2.82 -9.73 -0.26
CA SER A 218 -3.01 -11.09 -0.76
C SER A 218 -4.34 -11.25 -1.49
N PHE A 219 -5.41 -10.71 -0.92
CA PHE A 219 -6.72 -10.74 -1.57
C PHE A 219 -6.74 -9.99 -2.90
N ALA A 220 -6.23 -8.78 -2.95
CA ALA A 220 -6.18 -8.01 -4.19
C ALA A 220 -5.36 -8.73 -5.29
N HIS A 221 -4.25 -9.41 -4.92
CA HIS A 221 -3.50 -10.26 -5.85
C HIS A 221 -4.33 -11.44 -6.34
N GLU A 222 -4.97 -12.19 -5.44
CA GLU A 222 -5.77 -13.37 -5.80
C GLU A 222 -7.02 -12.97 -6.61
N PHE A 223 -7.65 -11.86 -6.29
CA PHE A 223 -8.74 -11.29 -7.09
C PHE A 223 -8.31 -11.06 -8.54
N LEU A 224 -7.20 -10.35 -8.74
CA LEU A 224 -6.70 -10.06 -10.08
C LEU A 224 -6.23 -11.32 -10.82
N LYS A 225 -5.62 -12.30 -10.14
CA LYS A 225 -5.24 -13.59 -10.70
C LYS A 225 -6.45 -14.39 -11.19
N ASN A 226 -7.56 -14.32 -10.44
CA ASN A 226 -8.78 -15.04 -10.80
C ASN A 226 -9.52 -14.33 -11.94
N HIS A 227 -9.69 -13.00 -11.88
CA HIS A 227 -10.61 -12.28 -12.77
C HIS A 227 -9.97 -11.77 -14.07
N VAL A 228 -8.72 -11.29 -14.03
CA VAL A 228 -8.09 -10.71 -15.23
C VAL A 228 -7.90 -11.71 -16.37
N PRO A 229 -7.46 -12.98 -16.14
CA PRO A 229 -7.33 -13.94 -17.23
C PRO A 229 -8.65 -14.24 -17.94
N GLN A 230 -9.79 -14.10 -17.28
CA GLN A 230 -11.13 -14.34 -17.81
C GLN A 230 -11.69 -13.15 -18.61
N THR A 231 -11.01 -12.00 -18.62
CA THR A 231 -11.46 -10.82 -19.37
C THR A 231 -11.23 -10.98 -20.88
N LYS A 232 -12.07 -10.30 -21.69
CA LYS A 232 -11.91 -10.28 -23.17
C LYS A 232 -10.55 -9.66 -23.55
N THR A 233 -9.97 -10.15 -24.64
CA THR A 233 -8.63 -9.71 -25.12
C THR A 233 -8.48 -8.19 -25.20
N GLY A 234 -9.48 -7.47 -25.73
CA GLY A 234 -9.44 -6.02 -25.80
C GLY A 234 -9.44 -5.33 -24.41
N GLN A 235 -10.24 -5.84 -23.46
CA GLN A 235 -10.25 -5.34 -22.09
C GLN A 235 -8.90 -5.63 -21.41
N LYS A 236 -8.37 -6.84 -21.59
CA LYS A 236 -7.05 -7.23 -21.07
C LYS A 236 -5.94 -6.33 -21.59
N PHE A 237 -5.99 -5.96 -22.88
CA PHE A 237 -5.04 -5.00 -23.45
C PHE A 237 -5.16 -3.63 -22.78
N VAL A 238 -6.38 -3.10 -22.59
CA VAL A 238 -6.59 -1.82 -21.87
C VAL A 238 -6.06 -1.90 -20.43
N LEU A 239 -6.38 -2.96 -19.70
CA LEU A 239 -5.87 -3.17 -18.34
C LEU A 239 -4.34 -3.23 -18.29
N SER A 240 -3.70 -3.83 -19.31
CA SER A 240 -2.24 -3.90 -19.39
C SER A 240 -1.57 -2.53 -19.50
N LEU A 241 -2.21 -1.56 -20.13
CA LEU A 241 -1.75 -0.18 -20.23
C LEU A 241 -2.13 0.63 -18.99
N ALA A 242 -3.32 0.39 -18.43
CA ALA A 242 -3.82 1.09 -17.25
C ALA A 242 -3.01 0.79 -15.99
N MET A 243 -2.59 -0.47 -15.79
CA MET A 243 -1.90 -0.89 -14.58
C MET A 243 -0.67 -0.04 -14.23
N PRO A 244 0.33 0.14 -15.10
CA PRO A 244 1.48 0.99 -14.78
C PRO A 244 1.11 2.47 -14.57
N ILE A 245 0.08 2.97 -15.25
CA ILE A 245 -0.40 4.35 -15.08
C ILE A 245 -1.01 4.53 -13.69
N VAL A 246 -1.86 3.59 -13.26
CA VAL A 246 -2.48 3.60 -11.93
C VAL A 246 -1.42 3.51 -10.84
N MET A 247 -0.46 2.57 -10.97
CA MET A 247 0.66 2.44 -10.04
C MET A 247 1.44 3.75 -9.92
N TRP A 248 1.73 4.39 -11.04
CA TRP A 248 2.50 5.64 -11.02
C TRP A 248 1.72 6.80 -10.41
N ILE A 249 0.44 7.00 -10.79
CA ILE A 249 -0.38 8.13 -10.31
C ILE A 249 -0.64 8.00 -8.81
N LEU A 250 -1.21 6.86 -8.38
CA LEU A 250 -1.62 6.67 -6.99
C LEU A 250 -0.42 6.49 -6.07
N GLY A 251 0.57 5.70 -6.48
CA GLY A 251 1.79 5.57 -5.69
C GLY A 251 2.48 6.91 -5.46
N ARG A 252 2.57 7.79 -6.49
CA ARG A 252 3.09 9.15 -6.30
C ARG A 252 2.25 9.99 -5.35
N ALA A 253 0.93 9.89 -5.46
CA ALA A 253 0.02 10.62 -4.60
C ALA A 253 0.16 10.24 -3.12
N ILE A 254 0.49 8.99 -2.86
CA ILE A 254 0.64 8.43 -1.51
C ILE A 254 2.02 8.75 -0.92
N VAL A 255 3.10 8.49 -1.68
CA VAL A 255 4.45 8.63 -1.13
C VAL A 255 5.00 10.05 -1.14
N THR A 256 4.43 10.96 -1.95
CA THR A 256 4.93 12.33 -2.05
C THR A 256 4.15 13.27 -1.11
N PRO A 257 4.81 13.91 -0.15
CA PRO A 257 4.17 14.88 0.72
C PRO A 257 3.49 16.02 -0.07
N PRO A 258 2.42 16.62 0.49
CA PRO A 258 1.76 17.75 -0.14
C PRO A 258 2.68 18.98 -0.21
N ARG A 259 2.39 19.89 -1.13
CA ARG A 259 3.21 21.10 -1.34
C ARG A 259 3.35 21.93 -0.05
N SER A 260 2.30 22.01 0.76
CA SER A 260 2.30 22.70 2.05
C SER A 260 3.34 22.18 3.04
N PHE A 261 3.73 20.91 2.98
CA PHE A 261 4.83 20.36 3.77
C PHE A 261 6.17 21.00 3.41
N PHE A 262 6.47 21.13 2.12
CA PHE A 262 7.72 21.72 1.64
C PHE A 262 7.78 23.22 1.95
N GLU A 263 6.66 23.91 1.82
CA GLU A 263 6.53 25.35 2.16
C GLU A 263 6.65 25.61 3.66
N LYS A 264 6.02 24.75 4.50
CA LYS A 264 6.05 24.90 5.97
C LYS A 264 7.45 24.83 6.56
N PHE A 265 8.32 24.01 5.99
CA PHE A 265 9.67 23.77 6.51
C PHE A 265 10.78 24.37 5.63
N ASP A 266 10.42 25.25 4.70
CA ASP A 266 11.36 25.89 3.76
C ASP A 266 12.27 24.89 3.06
N ILE A 267 11.72 23.71 2.70
CA ILE A 267 12.48 22.64 2.01
C ILE A 267 12.79 23.11 0.59
N PRO A 268 14.09 23.23 0.21
CA PRO A 268 14.46 23.71 -1.11
C PRO A 268 13.88 22.85 -2.23
N GLU A 269 13.46 23.48 -3.33
CA GLU A 269 12.92 22.78 -4.50
C GLU A 269 13.90 21.75 -5.07
N LYS A 270 15.23 22.01 -4.95
CA LYS A 270 16.28 21.07 -5.32
C LYS A 270 16.16 19.78 -4.51
N VAL A 271 16.02 19.89 -3.18
CA VAL A 271 15.85 18.75 -2.25
C VAL A 271 14.58 17.99 -2.59
N ARG A 272 13.45 18.66 -2.81
CA ARG A 272 12.20 18.05 -3.22
C ARG A 272 12.35 17.23 -4.51
N LYS A 273 13.03 17.78 -5.51
CA LYS A 273 13.29 17.08 -6.76
C LYS A 273 14.19 15.87 -6.57
N GLU A 274 15.25 16.00 -5.81
CA GLU A 274 16.20 14.90 -5.50
C GLU A 274 15.47 13.74 -4.80
N LEU A 275 14.62 14.03 -3.82
CA LEU A 275 13.91 13.02 -3.03
C LEU A 275 12.80 12.27 -3.78
N PHE A 276 12.07 12.95 -4.68
CA PHE A 276 10.84 12.38 -5.22
C PHE A 276 10.82 12.23 -6.75
N TYR A 277 11.68 12.96 -7.50
CA TYR A 277 11.54 13.01 -8.96
C TYR A 277 12.84 12.90 -9.74
N GLY A 278 13.95 13.47 -9.25
CA GLY A 278 15.12 13.78 -10.06
C GLY A 278 16.25 12.77 -9.96
N SER A 279 16.55 12.26 -8.78
CA SER A 279 17.68 11.33 -8.58
C SER A 279 17.35 9.93 -9.11
N GLU A 280 18.39 9.19 -9.54
CA GLU A 280 18.20 7.79 -9.93
C GLU A 280 17.82 6.92 -8.72
N GLU A 281 18.31 7.26 -7.52
CA GLU A 281 17.93 6.60 -6.27
C GLU A 281 16.44 6.76 -5.98
N ALA A 282 15.87 7.98 -6.11
CA ALA A 282 14.44 8.22 -5.91
C ALA A 282 13.56 7.45 -6.91
N LYS A 283 14.00 7.39 -8.18
CA LYS A 283 13.31 6.62 -9.22
C LYS A 283 13.36 5.12 -8.94
N GLN A 284 14.53 4.62 -8.57
CA GLN A 284 14.72 3.20 -8.23
C GLN A 284 13.89 2.83 -7.00
N THR A 285 13.93 3.63 -5.94
CA THR A 285 13.14 3.40 -4.72
C THR A 285 11.64 3.35 -5.05
N PHE A 286 11.15 4.30 -5.83
CA PHE A 286 9.75 4.31 -6.24
C PHE A 286 9.38 3.12 -7.14
N SER A 287 10.26 2.73 -8.06
CA SER A 287 10.07 1.53 -8.89
C SER A 287 10.00 0.26 -8.03
N ASP A 288 10.83 0.16 -7.01
CA ASP A 288 10.94 -1.05 -6.19
C ASP A 288 9.66 -1.32 -5.36
N TYR A 289 8.87 -0.30 -5.04
CA TYR A 289 7.56 -0.49 -4.39
C TYR A 289 6.62 -1.39 -5.21
N PHE A 290 6.80 -1.50 -6.53
CA PHE A 290 5.94 -2.27 -7.42
C PHE A 290 6.58 -3.57 -7.93
N CYS A 291 7.60 -4.10 -7.26
CA CYS A 291 8.25 -5.33 -7.71
C CYS A 291 7.31 -6.54 -7.68
N ASP A 292 6.46 -6.65 -6.65
CA ASP A 292 5.46 -7.71 -6.52
C ASP A 292 4.32 -7.54 -7.53
N VAL A 293 3.88 -6.30 -7.76
CA VAL A 293 2.87 -5.97 -8.78
C VAL A 293 3.36 -6.30 -10.20
N ARG A 294 4.65 -6.09 -10.50
CA ARG A 294 5.22 -6.51 -11.80
C ARG A 294 5.24 -8.01 -11.97
N THR A 295 5.49 -8.76 -10.89
CA THR A 295 5.38 -10.22 -10.89
C THR A 295 3.94 -10.63 -11.19
N LEU A 296 2.98 -10.08 -10.46
CA LEU A 296 1.55 -10.29 -10.71
C LEU A 296 1.18 -9.96 -12.17
N ALA A 297 1.57 -8.79 -12.67
CA ALA A 297 1.28 -8.37 -14.05
C ALA A 297 1.79 -9.36 -15.09
N LYS A 298 2.95 -9.97 -14.85
CA LYS A 298 3.50 -11.04 -15.70
C LYS A 298 2.64 -12.30 -15.62
N ASP A 299 2.29 -12.74 -14.43
CA ASP A 299 1.57 -14.00 -14.19
C ASP A 299 0.15 -13.96 -14.78
N ILE A 300 -0.53 -12.82 -14.70
CA ILE A 300 -1.89 -12.63 -15.26
C ILE A 300 -1.89 -12.19 -16.73
N GLY A 301 -0.70 -12.11 -17.36
CA GLY A 301 -0.55 -11.81 -18.78
C GLY A 301 -0.83 -10.37 -19.18
N LEU A 302 -0.55 -9.40 -18.29
CA LEU A 302 -0.63 -7.96 -18.58
C LEU A 302 0.70 -7.37 -19.06
N ILE A 303 1.77 -8.16 -19.13
CA ILE A 303 3.05 -7.72 -19.68
C ILE A 303 3.10 -8.08 -21.18
N ASN A 304 3.02 -7.07 -22.03
CA ASN A 304 3.15 -7.14 -23.48
C ASN A 304 4.06 -5.99 -23.99
N PRO A 305 4.44 -5.93 -25.27
CA PRO A 305 5.34 -4.90 -25.79
C PRO A 305 4.86 -3.47 -25.52
N ALA A 306 3.56 -3.20 -25.65
CA ALA A 306 3.00 -1.88 -25.41
C ALA A 306 3.02 -1.51 -23.91
N SER A 307 2.59 -2.42 -23.04
CA SER A 307 2.65 -2.18 -21.58
C SER A 307 4.08 -2.03 -21.07
N LYS A 308 5.04 -2.82 -21.57
CA LYS A 308 6.47 -2.64 -21.26
C LYS A 308 6.97 -1.25 -21.59
N ALA A 309 6.54 -0.68 -22.72
CA ALA A 309 6.88 0.68 -23.08
C ALA A 309 6.33 1.70 -22.09
N VAL A 310 5.09 1.50 -21.57
CA VAL A 310 4.49 2.37 -20.54
C VAL A 310 5.23 2.23 -19.21
N TRP A 311 5.51 1.01 -18.73
CA TRP A 311 6.30 0.78 -17.52
C TRP A 311 7.65 1.51 -17.60
N LYS A 312 8.34 1.41 -18.73
CA LYS A 312 9.64 2.06 -18.96
C LYS A 312 9.51 3.59 -19.04
N LEU A 313 8.51 4.11 -19.75
CA LEU A 313 8.26 5.56 -19.87
C LEU A 313 8.04 6.19 -18.49
N LEU A 314 7.30 5.51 -17.61
CA LEU A 314 7.02 5.93 -16.25
C LEU A 314 8.17 5.65 -15.28
N ARG A 315 9.24 4.99 -15.73
CA ARG A 315 10.43 4.60 -14.94
C ARG A 315 10.09 3.77 -13.70
N ILE A 316 9.16 2.84 -13.87
CA ILE A 316 8.77 1.85 -12.86
C ILE A 316 8.88 0.42 -13.41
N ASP A 317 9.78 0.21 -14.36
CA ASP A 317 10.04 -1.05 -15.06
C ASP A 317 11.15 -1.92 -14.41
N GLY A 318 11.36 -1.79 -13.10
CA GLY A 318 12.40 -2.48 -12.34
C GLY A 318 12.28 -4.02 -12.33
N HIS A 319 12.94 -4.65 -11.37
CA HIS A 319 12.94 -6.11 -11.21
C HIS A 319 11.55 -6.67 -10.79
N THR A 320 11.39 -7.96 -11.00
CA THR A 320 10.28 -8.77 -10.45
C THR A 320 10.79 -9.59 -9.27
N THR A 321 9.90 -9.96 -8.36
CA THR A 321 10.18 -10.83 -7.22
C THR A 321 9.92 -12.29 -7.56
N ARG A 322 10.55 -13.22 -6.84
CA ARG A 322 10.28 -14.65 -6.94
C ARG A 322 9.08 -15.06 -6.09
N TYR A 323 8.89 -14.36 -4.98
CA TYR A 323 7.76 -14.50 -4.07
C TYR A 323 7.46 -13.13 -3.44
N ARG A 324 6.24 -12.94 -2.99
CA ARG A 324 5.78 -11.66 -2.41
C ARG A 324 6.61 -11.27 -1.19
N SER A 325 6.90 -9.98 -1.07
CA SER A 325 7.74 -9.40 -0.02
C SER A 325 9.17 -9.97 0.05
N GLU A 326 9.70 -10.44 -1.10
CA GLU A 326 11.10 -10.87 -1.18
C GLU A 326 12.03 -9.73 -0.73
N PRO A 327 12.90 -9.94 0.28
CA PRO A 327 13.85 -8.92 0.70
C PRO A 327 14.76 -8.48 -0.46
N ARG A 328 15.11 -7.19 -0.52
CA ARG A 328 16.10 -6.71 -1.49
C ARG A 328 17.39 -7.52 -1.31
N ARG A 329 17.87 -8.12 -2.37
CA ARG A 329 19.22 -8.66 -2.38
C ARG A 329 20.18 -7.50 -2.22
N ALA A 330 21.06 -7.57 -1.20
CA ALA A 330 22.20 -6.68 -1.15
C ALA A 330 22.87 -6.76 -2.53
N ALA A 331 23.08 -5.60 -3.18
CA ALA A 331 23.82 -5.57 -4.41
C ALA A 331 25.15 -6.29 -4.13
N SER A 332 25.37 -7.44 -4.77
CA SER A 332 26.66 -8.10 -4.68
C SER A 332 27.67 -7.07 -5.16
N LYS A 333 28.51 -6.59 -4.25
CA LYS A 333 29.73 -5.91 -4.65
C LYS A 333 30.51 -6.95 -5.45
N VAL A 334 30.31 -6.94 -6.75
CA VAL A 334 31.23 -7.63 -7.66
C VAL A 334 32.54 -6.87 -7.50
N ALA A 335 33.50 -7.56 -6.88
CA ALA A 335 34.87 -7.09 -6.70
C ALA A 335 35.55 -6.97 -8.07
#